data_9c6fb94ca423dd61b66a7a0c1f6f6b1e
#
_entry.id   9c6fb94ca423dd61b66a7a0c1f6f6b1e
#
_cell.length_a   1.000
_cell.length_b   1.000
_cell.length_c   1.000
_cell.angle_alpha   90.00
_cell.angle_beta   90.00
_cell.angle_gamma   90.00
#
_symmetry.space_group_name_H-M   'P 1'
#
loop_
_entity.id
_entity.type
_entity.pdbx_description
1 polymer ?
#
loop_
_entity_poly.entity_id
_entity_poly.type
_entity_poly.pdbx_seq_one_letter_code
_entity_poly.pdbx_strand_id
1 'polypeptide(L)'
;LLKARSILNSQITHALRTADTVILTLGLTEAFCTEWKKFACLPPLIPDRRAQRSSTFHFLDFNASYALMRSAVGKFLSAFPTKQIFITTSPIPLDRTFRGIDVAVANCESKSILRAVCGQLERDFESVVYFPSYELVLTDENSWEKDARHVSSGKVREIMTNFIENTLGLDAGDSESEDPSSTSTPLTGQLSSRVSPNT
;
A
#
# COMPACT_ATOMS: atom_id res chain seq x y z
N LEU A 1 11.98 -14.00 13.77
CA LEU A 1 11.21 -14.03 12.52
C LEU A 1 9.87 -14.76 12.69
N LEU A 2 9.83 -16.00 13.22
CA LEU A 2 8.59 -16.78 13.41
C LEU A 2 7.60 -16.09 14.36
N LYS A 3 8.04 -15.53 15.49
CA LYS A 3 7.19 -14.78 16.43
C LYS A 3 6.57 -13.53 15.78
N ALA A 4 7.37 -12.74 15.06
CA ALA A 4 6.89 -11.54 14.37
C ALA A 4 5.82 -11.88 13.31
N ARG A 5 6.02 -12.95 12.54
CA ARG A 5 5.05 -13.44 11.57
C ARG A 5 3.75 -13.94 12.22
N SER A 6 3.85 -14.61 13.35
CA SER A 6 2.67 -15.07 14.12
C SER A 6 1.87 -13.90 14.65
N ILE A 7 2.53 -12.87 15.21
CA ILE A 7 1.89 -11.64 15.69
C ILE A 7 1.18 -10.92 14.54
N LEU A 8 1.87 -10.70 13.42
CA LEU A 8 1.31 -10.05 12.25
C LEU A 8 0.09 -10.81 11.70
N ASN A 9 0.18 -12.13 11.57
CA ASN A 9 -0.94 -12.94 11.12
C ASN A 9 -2.15 -12.85 12.08
N SER A 10 -1.90 -12.82 13.39
CA SER A 10 -2.95 -12.65 14.41
C SER A 10 -3.62 -11.28 14.28
N GLN A 11 -2.85 -10.21 14.11
CA GLN A 11 -3.37 -8.85 13.94
C GLN A 11 -4.19 -8.71 12.64
N ILE A 12 -3.67 -9.23 11.51
CA ILE A 12 -4.40 -9.23 10.23
C ILE A 12 -5.70 -10.04 10.35
N THR A 13 -5.64 -11.21 10.97
CA THR A 13 -6.84 -12.06 11.16
C THR A 13 -7.88 -11.34 12.03
N HIS A 14 -7.44 -10.67 13.09
CA HIS A 14 -8.33 -9.89 13.95
C HIS A 14 -8.95 -8.73 13.17
N ALA A 15 -8.14 -7.93 12.48
CA ALA A 15 -8.63 -6.82 11.66
C ALA A 15 -9.62 -7.29 10.59
N LEU A 16 -9.33 -8.39 9.88
CA LEU A 16 -10.23 -8.96 8.89
C LEU A 16 -11.55 -9.47 9.48
N ARG A 17 -11.59 -9.84 10.74
CA ARG A 17 -12.84 -10.26 11.41
C ARG A 17 -13.68 -9.08 11.88
N THR A 18 -13.05 -8.00 12.30
CA THR A 18 -13.71 -6.85 12.93
C THR A 18 -14.07 -5.73 11.94
N ALA A 19 -13.27 -5.52 10.88
CA ALA A 19 -13.54 -4.50 9.89
C ALA A 19 -14.69 -4.90 8.95
N ASP A 20 -15.59 -4.00 8.65
CA ASP A 20 -16.67 -4.21 7.67
C ASP A 20 -16.17 -4.02 6.23
N THR A 21 -15.15 -3.21 6.07
CA THR A 21 -14.58 -2.81 4.78
C THR A 21 -13.11 -3.19 4.69
N VAL A 22 -12.69 -3.64 3.52
CA VAL A 22 -11.29 -3.97 3.20
C VAL A 22 -10.83 -3.17 1.99
N ILE A 23 -9.68 -2.50 2.09
CA ILE A 23 -9.05 -1.81 0.97
C ILE A 23 -7.93 -2.69 0.41
N LEU A 24 -7.98 -2.99 -0.88
CA LEU A 24 -6.95 -3.73 -1.61
C LEU A 24 -6.27 -2.82 -2.64
N THR A 25 -4.99 -2.57 -2.46
CA THR A 25 -4.19 -1.79 -3.41
C THR A 25 -3.33 -2.70 -4.27
N LEU A 26 -3.56 -2.71 -5.58
CA LEU A 26 -2.78 -3.48 -6.54
C LEU A 26 -1.56 -2.67 -6.99
N GLY A 27 -0.37 -3.20 -6.79
CA GLY A 27 0.89 -2.47 -7.01
C GLY A 27 1.59 -2.79 -8.32
N LEU A 28 1.92 -4.04 -8.55
CA LEU A 28 2.85 -4.49 -9.59
C LEU A 28 2.34 -5.75 -10.30
N THR A 29 2.73 -5.90 -11.58
CA THR A 29 2.52 -7.12 -12.37
C THR A 29 3.79 -7.96 -12.49
N GLU A 30 4.92 -7.47 -11.99
CA GLU A 30 6.18 -8.19 -11.95
C GLU A 30 6.36 -8.86 -10.59
N ALA A 31 6.62 -10.15 -10.58
CA ALA A 31 6.79 -10.93 -9.36
C ALA A 31 7.83 -12.04 -9.53
N PHE A 32 8.39 -12.46 -8.41
CA PHE A 32 9.25 -13.64 -8.34
C PHE A 32 8.51 -14.78 -7.67
N CYS A 33 8.54 -15.94 -8.27
CA CYS A 33 7.93 -17.15 -7.74
C CYS A 33 9.00 -18.13 -7.28
N THR A 34 8.89 -18.62 -6.05
CA THR A 34 9.73 -19.71 -5.54
C THR A 34 9.22 -21.07 -6.02
N GLU A 35 10.07 -22.11 -5.91
CA GLU A 35 9.69 -23.50 -6.17
C GLU A 35 8.44 -23.96 -5.38
N TRP A 36 8.14 -23.33 -4.24
CA TRP A 36 6.93 -23.58 -3.43
C TRP A 36 5.74 -22.72 -3.84
N LYS A 37 5.76 -22.12 -5.04
CA LYS A 37 4.70 -21.24 -5.57
C LYS A 37 4.38 -20.05 -4.65
N LYS A 38 5.38 -19.53 -3.96
CA LYS A 38 5.29 -18.31 -3.16
C LYS A 38 5.78 -17.13 -3.97
N PHE A 39 4.95 -16.11 -4.11
CA PHE A 39 5.28 -14.89 -4.83
C PHE A 39 5.88 -13.83 -3.90
N ALA A 40 6.83 -13.08 -4.42
CA ALA A 40 7.40 -11.88 -3.82
C ALA A 40 7.66 -10.84 -4.92
N CYS A 41 7.49 -9.57 -4.61
CA CYS A 41 7.77 -8.51 -5.59
C CYS A 41 9.26 -8.33 -5.88
N LEU A 42 10.15 -8.73 -4.95
CA LEU A 42 11.60 -8.71 -5.13
C LEU A 42 12.24 -9.95 -4.51
N PRO A 43 13.29 -10.53 -5.12
CA PRO A 43 14.00 -11.67 -4.55
C PRO A 43 14.49 -11.46 -3.10
N PRO A 44 15.03 -10.27 -2.71
CA PRO A 44 15.43 -10.02 -1.34
C PRO A 44 14.35 -10.15 -0.28
N LEU A 45 13.07 -10.08 -0.66
CA LEU A 45 11.93 -10.27 0.24
C LEU A 45 11.61 -11.73 0.51
N ILE A 46 12.27 -12.67 -0.19
CA ILE A 46 12.17 -14.09 0.06
C ILE A 46 13.09 -14.44 1.24
N PRO A 47 12.58 -14.91 2.40
CA PRO A 47 13.37 -15.08 3.60
C PRO A 47 14.48 -16.13 3.50
N ASP A 48 14.26 -17.16 2.67
CA ASP A 48 15.19 -18.25 2.45
C ASP A 48 16.11 -17.93 1.27
N ARG A 49 17.44 -17.85 1.52
CA ARG A 49 18.44 -17.55 0.50
C ARG A 49 18.49 -18.60 -0.63
N ARG A 50 18.21 -19.87 -0.34
CA ARG A 50 18.16 -20.92 -1.36
C ARG A 50 16.95 -20.72 -2.25
N ALA A 51 15.78 -20.52 -1.66
CA ALA A 51 14.55 -20.20 -2.39
C ALA A 51 14.68 -18.89 -3.18
N GLN A 52 15.39 -17.89 -2.64
CA GLN A 52 15.71 -16.65 -3.33
C GLN A 52 16.50 -16.88 -4.63
N ARG A 53 17.54 -17.74 -4.57
CA ARG A 53 18.37 -18.06 -5.74
C ARG A 53 17.64 -18.92 -6.78
N SER A 54 16.67 -19.73 -6.37
CA SER A 54 15.87 -20.59 -7.23
C SER A 54 14.55 -19.93 -7.66
N SER A 55 14.31 -18.67 -7.27
CA SER A 55 13.11 -17.97 -7.68
C SER A 55 13.17 -17.59 -9.15
N THR A 56 12.04 -17.74 -9.83
CA THR A 56 11.85 -17.37 -11.23
C THR A 56 11.06 -16.09 -11.35
N PHE A 57 11.47 -15.24 -12.28
CA PHE A 57 10.74 -14.02 -12.62
C PHE A 57 9.49 -14.34 -13.43
N HIS A 58 8.40 -13.68 -13.11
CA HIS A 58 7.13 -13.74 -13.82
C HIS A 58 6.61 -12.34 -14.09
N PHE A 59 6.24 -12.10 -15.34
CA PHE A 59 5.37 -11.00 -15.70
C PHE A 59 3.94 -11.52 -15.75
N LEU A 60 3.07 -10.92 -14.95
CA LEU A 60 1.66 -11.27 -14.87
C LEU A 60 0.88 -10.38 -15.85
N ASP A 61 0.56 -10.91 -17.01
CA ASP A 61 -0.33 -10.26 -17.96
C ASP A 61 -1.75 -10.06 -17.39
N PHE A 62 -2.66 -9.50 -18.19
CA PHE A 62 -4.03 -9.29 -17.76
C PHE A 62 -4.70 -10.60 -17.31
N ASN A 63 -4.57 -11.66 -18.11
CA ASN A 63 -5.27 -12.93 -17.80
C ASN A 63 -4.75 -13.58 -16.52
N ALA A 64 -3.43 -13.61 -16.34
CA ALA A 64 -2.79 -14.16 -15.14
C ALA A 64 -3.14 -13.31 -13.90
N SER A 65 -3.04 -11.99 -14.00
CA SER A 65 -3.38 -11.06 -12.91
C SER A 65 -4.86 -11.17 -12.52
N TYR A 66 -5.75 -11.17 -13.49
CA TYR A 66 -7.18 -11.30 -13.27
C TYR A 66 -7.54 -12.66 -12.65
N ALA A 67 -7.02 -13.77 -13.17
CA ALA A 67 -7.31 -15.11 -12.64
C ALA A 67 -6.87 -15.25 -11.17
N LEU A 68 -5.67 -14.74 -10.83
CA LEU A 68 -5.16 -14.73 -9.47
C LEU A 68 -6.04 -13.91 -8.54
N MET A 69 -6.34 -12.68 -8.93
CA MET A 69 -7.14 -11.76 -8.12
C MET A 69 -8.58 -12.22 -7.98
N ARG A 70 -9.21 -12.70 -9.05
CA ARG A 70 -10.56 -13.25 -9.00
C ARG A 70 -10.66 -14.44 -8.04
N SER A 71 -9.66 -15.34 -8.07
CA SER A 71 -9.59 -16.46 -7.13
C SER A 71 -9.40 -15.99 -5.68
N ALA A 72 -8.55 -14.98 -5.45
CA ALA A 72 -8.30 -14.44 -4.10
C ALA A 72 -9.54 -13.75 -3.54
N VAL A 73 -10.16 -12.86 -4.31
CA VAL A 73 -11.39 -12.15 -3.94
C VAL A 73 -12.54 -13.13 -3.69
N GLY A 74 -12.75 -14.10 -4.58
CA GLY A 74 -13.79 -15.11 -4.41
C GLY A 74 -13.62 -15.93 -3.13
N LYS A 75 -12.40 -16.36 -2.81
CA LYS A 75 -12.10 -17.06 -1.53
C LYS A 75 -12.33 -16.17 -0.32
N PHE A 76 -11.93 -14.90 -0.42
CA PHE A 76 -12.15 -13.94 0.65
C PHE A 76 -13.65 -13.73 0.91
N LEU A 77 -14.43 -13.43 -0.11
CA LEU A 77 -15.87 -13.22 0.00
C LEU A 77 -16.62 -14.50 0.44
N SER A 78 -16.14 -15.68 0.05
CA SER A 78 -16.69 -16.95 0.58
C SER A 78 -16.46 -17.10 2.08
N ALA A 79 -15.34 -16.60 2.60
CA ALA A 79 -15.02 -16.63 4.04
C ALA A 79 -15.68 -15.48 4.81
N PHE A 80 -15.94 -14.35 4.16
CA PHE A 80 -16.47 -13.11 4.74
C PHE A 80 -17.56 -12.50 3.84
N PRO A 81 -18.73 -13.11 3.74
CA PRO A 81 -19.75 -12.76 2.72
C PRO A 81 -20.40 -11.38 2.91
N THR A 82 -20.31 -10.81 4.11
CA THR A 82 -20.91 -9.49 4.42
C THR A 82 -19.95 -8.32 4.23
N LYS A 83 -18.69 -8.58 3.89
CA LYS A 83 -17.67 -7.52 3.79
C LYS A 83 -17.65 -6.89 2.39
N GLN A 84 -17.38 -5.60 2.38
CA GLN A 84 -17.15 -4.84 1.16
C GLN A 84 -15.64 -4.70 0.89
N ILE A 85 -15.25 -4.82 -0.37
CA ILE A 85 -13.88 -4.63 -0.82
C ILE A 85 -13.82 -3.38 -1.69
N PHE A 86 -13.02 -2.41 -1.28
CA PHE A 86 -12.60 -1.31 -2.14
C PHE A 86 -11.26 -1.68 -2.77
N ILE A 87 -11.24 -1.78 -4.09
CA ILE A 87 -10.03 -2.12 -4.84
C ILE A 87 -9.50 -0.89 -5.58
N THR A 88 -8.19 -0.70 -5.56
CA THR A 88 -7.55 0.42 -6.25
C THR A 88 -6.20 0.02 -6.83
N THR A 89 -5.68 0.83 -7.75
CA THR A 89 -4.34 0.68 -8.31
C THR A 89 -3.38 1.65 -7.61
N SER A 90 -2.22 1.17 -7.19
CA SER A 90 -1.18 2.03 -6.62
C SER A 90 -0.66 3.04 -7.65
N PRO A 91 -0.62 4.34 -7.32
CA PRO A 91 -0.01 5.35 -8.19
C PRO A 91 1.53 5.27 -8.22
N ILE A 92 2.15 4.69 -7.19
CA ILE A 92 3.62 4.61 -7.08
C ILE A 92 4.19 3.87 -8.28
N PRO A 93 5.09 4.50 -9.06
CA PRO A 93 5.65 3.91 -10.26
C PRO A 93 6.65 2.79 -9.96
N LEU A 94 6.92 1.97 -10.97
CA LEU A 94 8.03 1.03 -10.93
C LEU A 94 9.36 1.79 -10.79
N ASP A 95 10.19 1.35 -9.86
CA ASP A 95 11.57 1.81 -9.68
C ASP A 95 12.52 1.19 -10.71
N ARG A 96 12.25 -0.04 -11.05
CA ARG A 96 13.00 -0.86 -12.01
C ARG A 96 12.11 -1.93 -12.61
N THR A 97 12.50 -2.41 -13.77
CA THR A 97 11.90 -3.59 -14.40
C THR A 97 12.94 -4.69 -14.55
N PHE A 98 12.50 -5.94 -14.48
CA PHE A 98 13.31 -7.13 -14.78
C PHE A 98 13.05 -7.65 -16.21
N ARG A 99 12.31 -6.90 -16.98
CA ARG A 99 12.03 -7.14 -18.39
C ARG A 99 13.07 -6.38 -19.26
N GLY A 100 13.33 -6.85 -20.46
CA GLY A 100 14.25 -6.19 -21.38
C GLY A 100 13.65 -4.96 -22.08
N ILE A 101 12.92 -4.11 -21.37
CA ILE A 101 12.23 -2.91 -21.88
C ILE A 101 12.49 -1.71 -20.97
N ASP A 102 12.18 -0.52 -21.44
CA ASP A 102 12.25 0.70 -20.65
C ASP A 102 11.30 0.65 -19.44
N VAL A 103 11.73 1.19 -18.30
CA VAL A 103 10.97 1.15 -17.05
C VAL A 103 9.66 1.96 -17.12
N ALA A 104 9.64 3.06 -17.87
CA ALA A 104 8.42 3.84 -18.06
C ALA A 104 7.37 3.06 -18.87
N VAL A 105 7.82 2.33 -19.91
CA VAL A 105 6.95 1.44 -20.70
C VAL A 105 6.41 0.30 -19.84
N ALA A 106 7.29 -0.36 -19.06
CA ALA A 106 6.90 -1.42 -18.13
C ALA A 106 5.89 -0.93 -17.08
N ASN A 107 6.12 0.27 -16.54
CA ASN A 107 5.21 0.90 -15.58
C ASN A 107 3.84 1.18 -16.18
N CYS A 108 3.80 1.80 -17.34
CA CYS A 108 2.54 2.12 -18.02
C CYS A 108 1.72 0.84 -18.30
N GLU A 109 2.35 -0.19 -18.85
CA GLU A 109 1.71 -1.49 -19.10
C GLU A 109 1.20 -2.13 -17.79
N SER A 110 2.05 -2.16 -16.75
CA SER A 110 1.68 -2.71 -15.43
C SER A 110 0.44 -2.01 -14.84
N LYS A 111 0.44 -0.68 -14.83
CA LYS A 111 -0.70 0.10 -14.29
C LYS A 111 -1.97 -0.08 -15.12
N SER A 112 -1.85 -0.13 -16.44
CA SER A 112 -2.99 -0.37 -17.34
C SER A 112 -3.62 -1.75 -17.11
N ILE A 113 -2.80 -2.79 -16.96
CA ILE A 113 -3.27 -4.14 -16.63
C ILE A 113 -4.01 -4.14 -15.28
N LEU A 114 -3.39 -3.60 -14.23
CA LEU A 114 -3.98 -3.62 -12.90
C LEU A 114 -5.27 -2.79 -12.83
N ARG A 115 -5.31 -1.64 -13.52
CA ARG A 115 -6.54 -0.84 -13.61
C ARG A 115 -7.67 -1.59 -14.32
N ALA A 116 -7.36 -2.29 -15.41
CA ALA A 116 -8.32 -3.11 -16.12
C ALA A 116 -8.81 -4.30 -15.27
N VAL A 117 -7.90 -4.95 -14.52
CA VAL A 117 -8.24 -6.03 -13.57
C VAL A 117 -9.18 -5.51 -12.48
N CYS A 118 -8.91 -4.34 -11.88
CA CYS A 118 -9.79 -3.75 -10.88
C CYS A 118 -11.21 -3.54 -11.44
N GLY A 119 -11.32 -2.95 -12.63
CA GLY A 119 -12.63 -2.73 -13.26
C GLY A 119 -13.35 -4.03 -13.65
N GLN A 120 -12.62 -5.11 -13.96
CA GLN A 120 -13.25 -6.39 -14.22
C GLN A 120 -13.74 -7.05 -12.93
N LEU A 121 -12.96 -6.97 -11.84
CA LEU A 121 -13.37 -7.50 -10.53
C LEU A 121 -14.61 -6.79 -9.97
N GLU A 122 -14.71 -5.48 -10.16
CA GLU A 122 -15.90 -4.70 -9.81
C GLU A 122 -17.15 -5.19 -10.55
N ARG A 123 -17.04 -5.56 -11.82
CA ARG A 123 -18.16 -6.13 -12.61
C ARG A 123 -18.51 -7.56 -12.20
N ASP A 124 -17.53 -8.33 -11.70
CA ASP A 124 -17.71 -9.74 -11.36
C ASP A 124 -18.30 -9.97 -9.96
N PHE A 125 -18.09 -9.01 -9.05
CA PHE A 125 -18.47 -9.15 -7.63
C PHE A 125 -19.19 -7.89 -7.13
N GLU A 126 -20.44 -8.03 -6.74
CA GLU A 126 -21.25 -6.93 -6.21
C GLU A 126 -20.63 -6.26 -4.97
N SER A 127 -19.91 -7.04 -4.14
CA SER A 127 -19.21 -6.54 -2.95
C SER A 127 -17.84 -5.92 -3.25
N VAL A 128 -17.48 -5.71 -4.52
CA VAL A 128 -16.21 -5.06 -4.92
C VAL A 128 -16.51 -3.74 -5.59
N VAL A 129 -15.90 -2.67 -5.09
CA VAL A 129 -16.02 -1.31 -5.64
C VAL A 129 -14.63 -0.80 -5.99
N TYR A 130 -14.47 -0.22 -7.18
CA TYR A 130 -13.23 0.46 -7.54
C TYR A 130 -13.16 1.85 -6.92
N PHE A 131 -12.06 2.14 -6.22
CA PHE A 131 -11.77 3.46 -5.69
C PHE A 131 -10.66 4.13 -6.51
N PRO A 132 -10.89 5.33 -7.11
CA PRO A 132 -10.02 5.92 -8.13
C PRO A 132 -8.82 6.67 -7.55
N SER A 133 -8.15 6.14 -6.49
CA SER A 133 -6.98 6.81 -5.90
C SER A 133 -5.82 6.95 -6.90
N TYR A 134 -5.73 6.08 -7.87
CA TYR A 134 -4.73 6.14 -8.94
C TYR A 134 -4.95 7.37 -9.83
N GLU A 135 -6.16 7.55 -10.30
CA GLU A 135 -6.54 8.67 -11.15
C GLU A 135 -6.43 10.01 -10.41
N LEU A 136 -6.85 10.07 -9.14
CA LEU A 136 -6.74 11.27 -8.30
C LEU A 136 -5.30 11.76 -8.13
N VAL A 137 -4.33 10.84 -8.11
CA VAL A 137 -2.91 11.22 -8.06
C VAL A 137 -2.40 11.64 -9.43
N LEU A 138 -2.78 10.95 -10.51
CA LEU A 138 -2.26 11.24 -11.85
C LEU A 138 -2.77 12.54 -12.45
N THR A 139 -3.95 12.99 -12.06
CA THR A 139 -4.58 14.19 -12.61
C THR A 139 -4.20 15.48 -11.90
N ASP A 140 -3.39 15.41 -10.83
CA ASP A 140 -2.93 16.55 -10.06
C ASP A 140 -1.40 16.60 -10.01
N GLU A 141 -0.83 17.65 -10.59
CA GLU A 141 0.63 17.89 -10.66
C GLU A 141 1.28 17.99 -9.27
N ASN A 142 0.52 18.45 -8.25
CA ASN A 142 1.01 18.64 -6.89
C ASN A 142 0.93 17.36 -6.04
N SER A 143 0.56 16.24 -6.65
CA SER A 143 0.41 14.98 -5.94
C SER A 143 1.71 14.39 -5.42
N TRP A 144 2.85 14.82 -5.94
CA TRP A 144 4.11 14.14 -5.73
C TRP A 144 5.04 14.86 -4.75
N GLU A 145 5.81 14.09 -3.99
CA GLU A 145 6.96 14.60 -3.25
C GLU A 145 8.07 15.04 -4.22
N LYS A 146 9.11 15.71 -3.68
CA LYS A 146 10.25 16.22 -4.48
C LYS A 146 10.98 15.14 -5.29
N ASP A 147 10.85 13.89 -4.90
CA ASP A 147 11.45 12.74 -5.60
C ASP A 147 10.65 12.29 -6.83
N ALA A 148 9.51 12.95 -7.10
CA ALA A 148 8.58 12.63 -8.21
C ALA A 148 8.11 11.16 -8.22
N ARG A 149 8.13 10.51 -7.05
CA ARG A 149 7.79 9.09 -6.92
C ARG A 149 6.80 8.82 -5.79
N HIS A 150 7.03 9.39 -4.63
CA HIS A 150 6.13 9.24 -3.49
C HIS A 150 5.00 10.26 -3.56
N VAL A 151 3.81 9.81 -3.24
CA VAL A 151 2.64 10.71 -3.14
C VAL A 151 2.80 11.57 -1.89
N SER A 152 2.58 12.87 -2.02
CA SER A 152 2.71 13.79 -0.90
C SER A 152 1.74 13.47 0.23
N SER A 153 2.14 13.73 1.46
CA SER A 153 1.30 13.50 2.64
C SER A 153 0.00 14.29 2.60
N GLY A 154 0.03 15.50 2.02
CA GLY A 154 -1.18 16.31 1.78
C GLY A 154 -2.15 15.61 0.84
N LYS A 155 -1.64 15.08 -0.29
CA LYS A 155 -2.49 14.36 -1.26
C LYS A 155 -3.02 13.04 -0.70
N VAL A 156 -2.24 12.31 0.09
CA VAL A 156 -2.72 11.11 0.78
C VAL A 156 -3.87 11.46 1.72
N ARG A 157 -3.76 12.54 2.48
CA ARG A 157 -4.84 13.01 3.37
C ARG A 157 -6.09 13.36 2.58
N GLU A 158 -5.97 14.16 1.52
CA GLU A 158 -7.09 14.52 0.63
C GLU A 158 -7.81 13.27 0.10
N ILE A 159 -7.06 12.29 -0.40
CA ILE A 159 -7.61 11.03 -0.92
C ILE A 159 -8.34 10.26 0.19
N MET A 160 -7.78 10.19 1.38
CA MET A 160 -8.40 9.47 2.50
C MET A 160 -9.64 10.19 3.03
N THR A 161 -9.61 11.52 3.12
CA THR A 161 -10.80 12.32 3.46
C THR A 161 -11.91 12.08 2.44
N ASN A 162 -11.59 12.19 1.16
CA ASN A 162 -12.53 11.92 0.07
C ASN A 162 -13.12 10.50 0.14
N PHE A 163 -12.30 9.50 0.45
CA PHE A 163 -12.74 8.13 0.64
C PHE A 163 -13.71 8.00 1.81
N ILE A 164 -13.39 8.58 2.96
CA ILE A 164 -14.20 8.48 4.18
C ILE A 164 -15.53 9.21 3.98
N GLU A 165 -15.51 10.46 3.51
CA GLU A 165 -16.70 11.30 3.39
C GLU A 165 -17.60 10.88 2.23
N ASN A 166 -17.04 10.74 1.03
CA ASN A 166 -17.82 10.56 -0.19
C ASN A 166 -18.07 9.09 -0.54
N THR A 167 -17.22 8.19 -0.06
CA THR A 167 -17.36 6.75 -0.39
C THR A 167 -17.99 5.97 0.75
N LEU A 168 -17.62 6.26 1.99
CA LEU A 168 -18.21 5.60 3.17
C LEU A 168 -19.38 6.39 3.78
N GLY A 169 -19.56 7.67 3.40
CA GLY A 169 -20.60 8.53 3.97
C GLY A 169 -20.39 8.84 5.45
N LEU A 170 -19.14 8.86 5.90
CA LEU A 170 -18.73 9.14 7.27
C LEU A 170 -18.05 10.51 7.33
N ASP A 171 -18.22 11.25 8.43
CA ASP A 171 -17.44 12.45 8.66
C ASP A 171 -15.98 12.08 8.94
N ALA A 172 -15.06 12.60 8.14
CA ALA A 172 -13.63 12.55 8.44
C ALA A 172 -13.37 13.58 9.54
N GLY A 173 -13.64 13.24 10.79
CA GLY A 173 -13.36 14.14 11.90
C GLY A 173 -11.91 14.64 11.84
N ASP A 174 -11.68 15.89 12.27
CA ASP A 174 -10.36 16.52 12.35
C ASP A 174 -9.41 15.64 13.20
N SER A 175 -8.80 14.66 12.60
CA SER A 175 -7.69 13.95 13.20
C SER A 175 -6.49 14.88 13.12
N GLU A 176 -6.30 15.71 14.14
CA GLU A 176 -5.02 16.35 14.41
C GLU A 176 -3.96 15.23 14.44
N SER A 177 -3.17 15.17 13.38
CA SER A 177 -2.02 14.27 13.34
C SER A 177 -0.99 14.81 14.32
N GLU A 178 -0.87 14.18 15.49
CA GLU A 178 0.34 14.31 16.29
C GLU A 178 1.50 13.81 15.44
N ASP A 179 2.31 14.75 14.97
CA ASP A 179 3.59 14.49 14.32
C ASP A 179 4.55 13.96 15.39
N PRO A 180 4.98 12.69 15.34
CA PRO A 180 5.85 12.13 16.39
C PRO A 180 7.28 12.70 16.37
N SER A 181 7.58 13.70 15.54
CA SER A 181 8.90 14.30 15.41
C SER A 181 9.11 15.61 16.19
N SER A 182 8.12 16.15 16.92
CA SER A 182 8.23 17.41 17.66
C SER A 182 8.47 17.25 19.16
N THR A 183 9.39 16.38 19.59
CA THR A 183 9.97 16.45 20.93
C THR A 183 11.24 17.30 20.92
N SER A 184 11.08 18.61 20.77
CA SER A 184 12.11 19.57 21.14
C SER A 184 11.95 19.92 22.61
N THR A 185 12.74 19.29 23.46
CA THR A 185 12.91 19.64 24.86
C THR A 185 13.54 21.03 24.96
N PRO A 186 12.93 22.01 25.66
CA PRO A 186 13.59 23.28 25.90
C PRO A 186 14.67 23.09 26.97
N LEU A 187 15.93 23.25 26.60
CA LEU A 187 17.03 23.42 27.55
C LEU A 187 16.95 24.82 28.18
N THR A 188 16.18 24.97 29.25
CA THR A 188 16.31 26.12 30.15
C THR A 188 17.37 25.81 31.19
N GLY A 189 18.63 26.13 30.86
CA GLY A 189 19.71 26.21 31.81
C GLY A 189 19.63 27.50 32.58
N GLN A 190 19.16 27.49 33.82
CA GLN A 190 19.31 28.56 34.77
C GLN A 190 20.79 28.66 35.21
N LEU A 191 21.49 29.67 34.77
CA LEU A 191 22.74 30.13 35.34
C LEU A 191 22.43 30.92 36.61
N SER A 192 22.52 30.28 37.76
CA SER A 192 22.52 30.92 39.06
C SER A 192 23.88 31.58 39.32
N SER A 193 23.89 32.90 39.34
CA SER A 193 24.96 33.75 39.84
C SER A 193 25.22 33.52 41.33
N ARG A 194 26.42 33.18 41.70
CA ARG A 194 26.96 33.46 43.07
C ARG A 194 28.27 34.21 42.96
N VAL A 195 28.16 35.48 43.08
CA VAL A 195 29.25 36.36 43.50
C VAL A 195 29.27 36.30 45.02
N SER A 196 30.40 36.05 45.64
CA SER A 196 30.70 36.42 47.00
C SER A 196 32.07 37.08 47.08
N PRO A 197 32.18 38.20 47.79
CA PRO A 197 33.45 38.95 47.90
C PRO A 197 34.21 38.45 49.11
N ASN A 198 35.54 38.46 49.04
CA ASN A 198 36.33 38.82 50.18
C ASN A 198 37.82 38.95 49.86
N THR A 199 38.28 40.13 50.28
CA THR A 199 39.57 40.60 50.79
C THR A 199 40.79 40.32 49.95
#